data_4cc88f96d6cb31ba53742607065ee688
#
_entry.id   4cc88f96d6cb31ba53742607065ee688
#
_cell.length_a   1.000
_cell.length_b   1.000
_cell.length_c   1.000
_cell.angle_alpha   90.00
_cell.angle_beta   90.00
_cell.angle_gamma   90.00
#
_symmetry.space_group_name_H-M   'P 1'
#
loop_
_entity.id
_entity.type
_entity.pdbx_description
1 polymer ?
#
loop_
_entity_poly.entity_id
_entity_poly.type
_entity_poly.pdbx_seq_one_letter_code
_entity_poly.pdbx_strand_id
1 'polypeptide(L)'
;MEKLYADIIINISHEALDKVFAYKVPFSMIKDIRVGQQVVVPFGRSNKEQTGYVVNLSRTVDYDESKVKEILRIETDHVGVESNMIELAAWIRENYGSTMIQALKTVLPVQEKVARKARKYIELCIEKVHGPAMLDEYFSKHYVAKARLLAALLDHGKISMGNGIEDRKISKSTVDSMEREGILH
;
A
#
# COMPACT_ATOMS: atom_id res chain seq x y z
N MET A 1 11.69 -15.22 -29.17
CA MET A 1 11.00 -14.69 -27.98
C MET A 1 10.80 -13.20 -28.20
N GLU A 2 9.60 -12.72 -27.99
CA GLU A 2 9.29 -11.29 -28.16
C GLU A 2 9.91 -10.53 -26.97
N LYS A 3 10.88 -9.64 -27.26
CA LYS A 3 11.49 -8.78 -26.27
C LYS A 3 10.66 -7.50 -26.16
N LEU A 4 10.34 -7.08 -24.95
CA LEU A 4 9.66 -5.82 -24.68
C LEU A 4 10.45 -5.07 -23.60
N TYR A 5 10.61 -3.77 -23.80
CA TYR A 5 11.25 -2.85 -22.88
C TYR A 5 10.27 -1.75 -22.49
N ALA A 6 10.38 -1.28 -21.27
CA ALA A 6 9.61 -0.16 -20.75
C ALA A 6 10.55 0.99 -20.38
N ASP A 7 10.23 2.16 -20.87
CA ASP A 7 10.85 3.41 -20.49
C ASP A 7 10.16 3.92 -19.24
N ILE A 8 10.92 4.10 -18.17
CA ILE A 8 10.40 4.37 -16.83
C ILE A 8 11.00 5.65 -16.25
N ILE A 9 10.14 6.53 -15.76
CA ILE A 9 10.52 7.66 -14.90
C ILE A 9 10.47 7.19 -13.44
N ILE A 10 11.62 7.23 -12.78
CA ILE A 10 11.74 6.80 -11.38
C ILE A 10 11.14 7.86 -10.45
N ASN A 11 10.44 7.41 -9.42
CA ASN A 11 9.81 8.29 -8.42
C ASN A 11 10.84 8.88 -7.43
N ILE A 12 11.84 9.59 -7.96
CA ILE A 12 12.86 10.30 -7.21
C ILE A 12 12.92 11.73 -7.74
N SER A 13 12.59 12.71 -6.90
CA SER A 13 12.60 14.13 -7.27
C SER A 13 14.02 14.69 -7.14
N HIS A 14 14.89 14.38 -8.11
CA HIS A 14 16.24 14.89 -8.20
C HIS A 14 16.59 15.18 -9.67
N GLU A 15 17.04 16.38 -9.97
CA GLU A 15 17.32 16.84 -11.35
C GLU A 15 18.26 15.91 -12.12
N ALA A 16 19.33 15.42 -11.50
CA ALA A 16 20.27 14.49 -12.13
C ALA A 16 19.64 13.15 -12.53
N LEU A 17 18.45 12.82 -12.00
CA LEU A 17 17.69 11.61 -12.28
C LEU A 17 16.42 11.88 -13.10
N ASP A 18 16.26 13.14 -13.58
CA ASP A 18 15.13 13.53 -14.45
C ASP A 18 15.35 13.06 -15.88
N LYS A 19 15.43 11.76 -16.02
CA LYS A 19 15.58 11.06 -17.30
C LYS A 19 14.84 9.73 -17.28
N VAL A 20 14.64 9.23 -18.47
CA VAL A 20 14.02 7.93 -18.69
C VAL A 20 15.06 6.82 -18.50
N PHE A 21 14.65 5.74 -17.86
CA PHE A 21 15.45 4.53 -17.67
C PHE A 21 14.73 3.35 -18.33
N ALA A 22 15.39 2.67 -19.26
CA ALA A 22 14.82 1.49 -19.87
C ALA A 22 15.00 0.26 -18.98
N TYR A 23 13.93 -0.52 -18.88
CA TYR A 23 13.90 -1.80 -18.17
C TYR A 23 13.31 -2.88 -19.08
N LYS A 24 13.81 -4.09 -18.96
CA LYS A 24 13.26 -5.24 -19.64
C LYS A 24 11.96 -5.68 -18.96
N VAL A 25 10.95 -5.97 -19.74
CA VAL A 25 9.67 -6.47 -19.26
C VAL A 25 9.76 -8.00 -19.18
N PRO A 26 9.60 -8.62 -17.98
CA PRO A 26 9.51 -10.06 -17.85
C PRO A 26 8.39 -10.64 -18.69
N PHE A 27 8.60 -11.82 -19.25
CA PHE A 27 7.61 -12.48 -20.13
C PHE A 27 6.21 -12.60 -19.49
N SER A 28 6.18 -12.87 -18.18
CA SER A 28 4.94 -12.95 -17.39
C SER A 28 4.12 -11.66 -17.36
N MET A 29 4.76 -10.50 -17.59
CA MET A 29 4.13 -9.17 -17.49
C MET A 29 3.82 -8.54 -18.85
N ILE A 30 4.28 -9.12 -19.97
CA ILE A 30 4.13 -8.54 -21.32
C ILE A 30 2.66 -8.26 -21.66
N LYS A 31 1.74 -9.12 -21.24
CA LYS A 31 0.31 -8.97 -21.52
C LYS A 31 -0.37 -7.90 -20.68
N ASP A 32 0.16 -7.64 -19.50
CA ASP A 32 -0.50 -6.82 -18.49
C ASP A 32 0.08 -5.40 -18.39
N ILE A 33 1.34 -5.24 -18.81
CA ILE A 33 2.01 -3.93 -18.74
C ILE A 33 1.43 -2.94 -19.75
N ARG A 34 1.20 -1.72 -19.29
CA ARG A 34 0.70 -0.60 -20.13
C ARG A 34 1.44 0.69 -19.78
N VAL A 35 1.48 1.60 -20.74
CA VAL A 35 1.93 2.99 -20.52
C VAL A 35 1.04 3.62 -19.43
N GLY A 36 1.64 4.37 -18.54
CA GLY A 36 0.98 5.01 -17.39
C GLY A 36 0.91 4.17 -16.13
N GLN A 37 1.22 2.88 -16.18
CA GLN A 37 1.22 2.05 -14.97
C GLN A 37 2.39 2.36 -14.06
N GLN A 38 2.16 2.22 -12.76
CA GLN A 38 3.21 2.24 -11.77
C GLN A 38 3.83 0.85 -11.62
N VAL A 39 5.15 0.81 -11.61
CA VAL A 39 5.95 -0.42 -11.50
C VAL A 39 7.01 -0.28 -10.42
N VAL A 40 7.49 -1.40 -9.93
CA VAL A 40 8.65 -1.47 -9.03
C VAL A 40 9.83 -2.02 -9.80
N VAL A 41 10.96 -1.33 -9.70
CA VAL A 41 12.20 -1.65 -10.42
C VAL A 41 13.41 -1.62 -9.49
N PRO A 42 14.47 -2.40 -9.79
CA PRO A 42 15.74 -2.33 -9.07
C PRO A 42 16.54 -1.12 -9.56
N PHE A 43 16.83 -0.16 -8.69
CA PHE A 43 17.52 1.07 -9.06
C PHE A 43 18.90 1.21 -8.39
N GLY A 44 19.83 1.84 -9.10
CA GLY A 44 21.19 2.10 -8.63
C GLY A 44 22.06 0.85 -8.54
N ARG A 45 23.27 0.98 -7.97
CA ARG A 45 24.23 -0.13 -7.82
C ARG A 45 23.79 -1.17 -6.80
N SER A 46 23.05 -0.75 -5.78
CA SER A 46 22.55 -1.62 -4.70
C SER A 46 21.25 -2.34 -5.05
N ASN A 47 20.71 -2.15 -6.26
CA ASN A 47 19.42 -2.72 -6.70
C ASN A 47 18.26 -2.44 -5.72
N LYS A 48 18.28 -1.28 -5.06
CA LYS A 48 17.20 -0.91 -4.16
C LYS A 48 15.89 -0.78 -4.94
N GLU A 49 14.83 -1.38 -4.42
CA GLU A 49 13.50 -1.26 -5.01
C GLU A 49 13.05 0.21 -5.03
N GLN A 50 12.63 0.67 -6.20
CA GLN A 50 12.07 2.00 -6.39
C GLN A 50 10.81 1.87 -7.24
N THR A 51 9.85 2.75 -6.98
CA THR A 51 8.68 2.88 -7.84
C THR A 51 8.98 3.82 -9.00
N GLY A 52 8.32 3.60 -10.12
CA GLY A 52 8.38 4.47 -11.28
C GLY A 52 7.14 4.33 -12.13
N TYR A 53 7.00 5.21 -13.14
CA TYR A 53 5.89 5.21 -14.07
C TYR A 53 6.38 4.82 -15.45
N VAL A 54 5.68 3.90 -16.12
CA VAL A 54 5.92 3.52 -17.51
C VAL A 54 5.45 4.66 -18.39
N VAL A 55 6.36 5.27 -19.15
CA VAL A 55 6.04 6.38 -20.05
C VAL A 55 6.05 5.95 -21.52
N ASN A 56 6.72 4.87 -21.86
CA ASN A 56 6.75 4.30 -23.18
C ASN A 56 7.03 2.79 -23.16
N LEU A 57 6.64 2.08 -24.20
CA LEU A 57 6.96 0.67 -24.43
C LEU A 57 7.61 0.51 -25.79
N SER A 58 8.77 -0.15 -25.86
CA SER A 58 9.52 -0.35 -27.09
C SER A 58 10.01 -1.79 -27.24
N ARG A 59 10.37 -2.20 -28.46
CA ARG A 59 10.98 -3.51 -28.73
C ARG A 59 12.51 -3.46 -28.80
N THR A 60 13.06 -2.26 -28.74
CA THR A 60 14.51 -2.00 -28.85
C THR A 60 14.97 -1.07 -27.75
N VAL A 61 16.23 -1.13 -27.41
CA VAL A 61 16.91 -0.18 -26.52
C VAL A 61 18.14 0.38 -27.21
N ASP A 62 18.51 1.63 -26.92
CA ASP A 62 19.63 2.33 -27.55
C ASP A 62 20.99 2.03 -26.90
N TYR A 63 21.06 1.07 -25.99
CA TYR A 63 22.29 0.71 -25.30
C TYR A 63 22.38 -0.80 -25.01
N ASP A 64 23.48 -1.24 -24.41
CA ASP A 64 23.81 -2.64 -24.19
C ASP A 64 22.73 -3.38 -23.39
N GLU A 65 22.00 -4.26 -24.06
CA GLU A 65 20.92 -5.07 -23.49
C GLU A 65 21.33 -5.86 -22.23
N SER A 66 22.62 -6.24 -22.13
CA SER A 66 23.12 -7.03 -20.98
C SER A 66 23.10 -6.24 -19.67
N LYS A 67 23.04 -4.90 -19.77
CA LYS A 67 22.99 -3.99 -18.60
C LYS A 67 21.58 -3.56 -18.24
N VAL A 68 20.59 -3.92 -19.06
CA VAL A 68 19.19 -3.60 -18.82
C VAL A 68 18.63 -4.50 -17.73
N LYS A 69 18.20 -3.91 -16.62
CA LYS A 69 17.56 -4.62 -15.52
C LYS A 69 16.12 -4.95 -15.85
N GLU A 70 15.54 -5.93 -15.15
CA GLU A 70 14.13 -6.30 -15.31
C GLU A 70 13.23 -5.59 -14.29
N ILE A 71 11.97 -5.36 -14.70
CA ILE A 71 10.90 -4.90 -13.81
C ILE A 71 10.62 -6.01 -12.79
N LEU A 72 10.46 -5.65 -11.52
CA LEU A 72 10.19 -6.61 -10.45
C LEU A 72 8.70 -6.96 -10.37
N ARG A 73 7.84 -5.96 -10.42
CA ARG A 73 6.37 -6.13 -10.37
C ARG A 73 5.63 -4.89 -10.86
N ILE A 74 4.38 -5.11 -11.28
CA ILE A 74 3.42 -4.03 -11.58
C ILE A 74 2.64 -3.75 -10.28
N GLU A 75 2.48 -2.47 -9.92
CA GLU A 75 1.64 -2.06 -8.81
C GLU A 75 0.18 -2.01 -9.27
N THR A 76 -0.63 -2.95 -8.79
CA THR A 76 -2.04 -3.08 -9.21
C THR A 76 -3.00 -2.15 -8.47
N ASP A 77 -2.57 -1.64 -7.33
CA ASP A 77 -3.40 -0.78 -6.46
C ASP A 77 -3.44 0.69 -6.90
N HIS A 78 -2.76 1.04 -7.99
CA HIS A 78 -2.73 2.39 -8.52
C HIS A 78 -3.51 2.48 -9.84
N VAL A 79 -4.34 3.51 -9.96
CA VAL A 79 -4.97 3.86 -11.24
C VAL A 79 -3.86 4.24 -12.21
N GLY A 80 -3.84 3.60 -13.38
CA GLY A 80 -2.89 3.94 -14.44
C GLY A 80 -3.05 5.39 -14.86
N VAL A 81 -1.94 6.02 -15.22
CA VAL A 81 -1.93 7.38 -15.79
C VAL A 81 -2.37 7.28 -17.24
N GLU A 82 -3.38 8.02 -17.64
CA GLU A 82 -3.75 8.11 -19.05
C GLU A 82 -2.63 8.79 -19.87
N SER A 83 -2.47 8.39 -21.13
CA SER A 83 -1.40 8.91 -22.00
C SER A 83 -1.41 10.44 -22.14
N ASN A 84 -2.59 11.04 -22.17
CA ASN A 84 -2.77 12.50 -22.21
C ASN A 84 -2.22 13.20 -20.95
N MET A 85 -2.27 12.55 -19.79
CA MET A 85 -1.68 13.07 -18.56
C MET A 85 -0.15 13.05 -18.61
N ILE A 86 0.44 12.05 -19.28
CA ILE A 86 1.90 11.99 -19.48
C ILE A 86 2.33 13.13 -20.41
N GLU A 87 1.60 13.39 -21.48
CA GLU A 87 1.85 14.51 -22.39
C GLU A 87 1.71 15.87 -21.67
N LEU A 88 0.68 16.02 -20.84
CA LEU A 88 0.50 17.22 -20.01
C LEU A 88 1.65 17.40 -19.03
N ALA A 89 2.11 16.32 -18.38
CA ALA A 89 3.26 16.38 -17.48
C ALA A 89 4.56 16.79 -18.23
N ALA A 90 4.76 16.27 -19.45
CA ALA A 90 5.89 16.66 -20.28
C ALA A 90 5.83 18.17 -20.61
N TRP A 91 4.65 18.67 -20.99
CA TRP A 91 4.44 20.10 -21.27
C TRP A 91 4.69 20.97 -20.01
N ILE A 92 4.23 20.55 -18.83
CA ILE A 92 4.49 21.25 -17.55
C ILE A 92 6.00 21.31 -17.28
N ARG A 93 6.71 20.19 -17.44
CA ARG A 93 8.16 20.11 -17.27
C ARG A 93 8.87 21.14 -18.16
N GLU A 94 8.55 21.19 -19.43
CA GLU A 94 9.18 22.09 -20.41
C GLU A 94 8.91 23.57 -20.15
N ASN A 95 7.69 23.91 -19.71
CA ASN A 95 7.28 25.32 -19.57
C ASN A 95 7.51 25.89 -18.16
N TYR A 96 7.61 25.07 -17.12
CA TYR A 96 7.71 25.53 -15.72
C TYR A 96 9.01 25.08 -15.00
N GLY A 97 9.92 24.40 -15.71
CA GLY A 97 11.22 24.02 -15.16
C GLY A 97 11.14 22.99 -14.01
N SER A 98 10.06 22.21 -13.97
CA SER A 98 9.90 21.11 -13.01
C SER A 98 10.57 19.83 -13.52
N THR A 99 10.83 18.86 -12.63
CA THR A 99 11.19 17.51 -13.06
C THR A 99 9.97 16.77 -13.60
N MET A 100 10.17 15.77 -14.48
CA MET A 100 9.07 14.96 -15.01
C MET A 100 8.26 14.27 -13.91
N ILE A 101 8.92 13.80 -12.85
CA ILE A 101 8.21 13.17 -11.73
C ILE A 101 7.38 14.17 -10.91
N GLN A 102 7.84 15.42 -10.78
CA GLN A 102 7.05 16.47 -10.12
C GLN A 102 5.83 16.83 -10.96
N ALA A 103 6.02 17.00 -12.28
CA ALA A 103 4.94 17.26 -13.21
C ALA A 103 3.91 16.11 -13.23
N LEU A 104 4.34 14.86 -13.28
CA LEU A 104 3.46 13.69 -13.19
C LEU A 104 2.66 13.70 -11.87
N LYS A 105 3.28 13.99 -10.74
CA LYS A 105 2.58 14.08 -9.45
C LYS A 105 1.55 15.21 -9.40
N THR A 106 1.73 16.26 -10.17
CA THR A 106 0.79 17.39 -10.25
C THR A 106 -0.45 17.04 -11.06
N VAL A 107 -0.29 16.29 -12.14
CA VAL A 107 -1.41 15.91 -13.02
C VAL A 107 -2.10 14.63 -12.60
N LEU A 108 -1.41 13.77 -11.83
CA LEU A 108 -2.01 12.59 -11.25
C LEU A 108 -3.10 13.00 -10.25
N PRO A 109 -4.29 12.40 -10.30
CA PRO A 109 -5.25 12.56 -9.22
C PRO A 109 -4.55 12.20 -7.92
N VAL A 110 -4.65 13.10 -6.93
CA VAL A 110 -4.11 12.86 -5.59
C VAL A 110 -4.77 11.59 -5.06
N GLN A 111 -4.10 10.48 -5.30
CA GLN A 111 -4.41 9.30 -4.52
C GLN A 111 -3.79 9.60 -3.15
N GLU A 112 -4.59 10.15 -2.25
CA GLU A 112 -4.32 9.86 -0.86
C GLU A 112 -4.03 8.37 -0.83
N LYS A 113 -2.79 8.03 -0.46
CA LYS A 113 -2.53 6.71 0.09
C LYS A 113 -3.43 6.65 1.31
N VAL A 114 -4.69 6.29 1.10
CA VAL A 114 -5.45 5.64 2.14
C VAL A 114 -4.62 4.38 2.36
N ALA A 115 -3.59 4.55 3.23
CA ALA A 115 -2.99 3.39 3.83
C ALA A 115 -4.20 2.64 4.34
N ARG A 116 -4.54 1.54 3.68
CA ARG A 116 -5.51 0.59 4.22
C ARG A 116 -4.86 0.17 5.52
N LYS A 117 -5.10 0.96 6.58
CA LYS A 117 -4.80 0.55 7.94
C LYS A 117 -5.54 -0.76 8.04
N ALA A 118 -4.80 -1.85 8.06
CA ALA A 118 -5.37 -3.16 8.30
C ALA A 118 -6.21 -2.97 9.55
N ARG A 119 -7.52 -2.97 9.38
CA ARG A 119 -8.44 -2.80 10.51
C ARG A 119 -8.32 -4.07 11.29
N LYS A 120 -7.56 -4.02 12.37
CA LYS A 120 -7.49 -5.11 13.33
C LYS A 120 -8.84 -5.15 14.05
N TYR A 121 -9.43 -6.31 14.09
CA TYR A 121 -10.65 -6.58 14.85
C TYR A 121 -10.28 -7.48 16.01
N ILE A 122 -11.04 -7.36 17.07
CA ILE A 122 -10.97 -8.22 18.25
C ILE A 122 -12.22 -9.08 18.23
N GLU A 123 -12.05 -10.37 18.38
CA GLU A 123 -13.14 -11.35 18.46
C GLU A 123 -12.98 -12.23 19.71
N LEU A 124 -14.08 -12.84 20.16
CA LEU A 124 -14.04 -13.75 21.28
C LEU A 124 -13.51 -15.12 20.85
N CYS A 125 -12.54 -15.65 21.61
CA CYS A 125 -12.08 -17.04 21.48
C CYS A 125 -12.93 -18.05 22.26
N ILE A 126 -13.79 -17.57 23.14
CA ILE A 126 -14.65 -18.39 23.99
C ILE A 126 -16.06 -18.50 23.39
N GLU A 127 -16.75 -19.59 23.72
CA GLU A 127 -18.14 -19.75 23.34
C GLU A 127 -19.02 -18.71 24.04
N LYS A 128 -19.93 -18.10 23.28
CA LYS A 128 -20.84 -17.05 23.78
C LYS A 128 -21.66 -17.46 25.02
N VAL A 129 -21.87 -18.75 25.19
CA VAL A 129 -22.61 -19.31 26.36
C VAL A 129 -21.90 -19.02 27.67
N HIS A 130 -20.57 -18.94 27.70
CA HIS A 130 -19.78 -18.65 28.90
C HIS A 130 -19.69 -17.13 29.21
N GLY A 131 -20.07 -16.30 28.26
CA GLY A 131 -19.98 -14.85 28.38
C GLY A 131 -20.72 -14.22 29.58
N PRO A 132 -22.00 -14.59 29.84
CA PRO A 132 -22.74 -14.03 30.97
C PRO A 132 -22.11 -14.35 32.34
N ALA A 133 -21.65 -15.57 32.54
CA ALA A 133 -20.99 -15.96 33.78
C ALA A 133 -19.68 -15.21 34.04
N MET A 134 -18.90 -14.98 32.95
CA MET A 134 -17.68 -14.18 33.02
C MET A 134 -17.96 -12.69 33.27
N LEU A 135 -19.07 -12.16 32.72
CA LEU A 135 -19.49 -10.80 33.02
C LEU A 135 -19.77 -10.59 34.49
N ASP A 136 -20.52 -11.51 35.12
CA ASP A 136 -20.83 -11.49 36.55
C ASP A 136 -19.55 -11.57 37.38
N GLU A 137 -18.59 -12.40 36.98
CA GLU A 137 -17.29 -12.49 37.64
C GLU A 137 -16.51 -11.18 37.53
N TYR A 138 -16.46 -10.51 36.35
CA TYR A 138 -15.78 -9.24 36.17
C TYR A 138 -16.44 -8.11 36.95
N PHE A 139 -17.77 -8.11 37.05
CA PHE A 139 -18.47 -7.12 37.88
C PHE A 139 -18.17 -7.34 39.38
N SER A 140 -18.17 -8.58 39.86
CA SER A 140 -17.85 -8.87 41.26
C SER A 140 -16.42 -8.49 41.64
N LYS A 141 -15.47 -8.61 40.69
CA LYS A 141 -14.06 -8.25 40.89
C LYS A 141 -13.75 -6.79 40.55
N HIS A 142 -14.75 -5.97 40.24
CA HIS A 142 -14.60 -4.57 39.81
C HIS A 142 -13.73 -4.36 38.54
N TYR A 143 -13.64 -5.33 37.64
CA TYR A 143 -12.90 -5.23 36.40
C TYR A 143 -13.74 -4.54 35.28
N VAL A 144 -14.14 -3.30 35.53
CA VAL A 144 -15.11 -2.55 34.72
C VAL A 144 -14.70 -2.46 33.24
N ALA A 145 -13.41 -2.29 32.93
CA ALA A 145 -12.95 -2.19 31.55
C ALA A 145 -13.06 -3.53 30.81
N LYS A 146 -12.75 -4.66 31.48
CA LYS A 146 -12.92 -6.01 30.92
C LYS A 146 -14.39 -6.35 30.71
N ALA A 147 -15.23 -6.01 31.69
CA ALA A 147 -16.69 -6.22 31.58
C ALA A 147 -17.29 -5.45 30.39
N ARG A 148 -16.90 -4.19 30.21
CA ARG A 148 -17.34 -3.39 29.06
C ARG A 148 -16.91 -3.98 27.70
N LEU A 149 -15.67 -4.45 27.61
CA LEU A 149 -15.18 -5.07 26.38
C LEU A 149 -15.90 -6.37 26.09
N LEU A 150 -16.06 -7.23 27.10
CA LEU A 150 -16.74 -8.51 26.97
C LEU A 150 -18.22 -8.31 26.58
N ALA A 151 -18.94 -7.40 27.23
CA ALA A 151 -20.31 -7.08 26.91
C ALA A 151 -20.47 -6.61 25.45
N ALA A 152 -19.60 -5.70 25.01
CA ALA A 152 -19.63 -5.19 23.64
C ALA A 152 -19.32 -6.27 22.60
N LEU A 153 -18.43 -7.23 22.90
CA LEU A 153 -18.13 -8.35 22.02
C LEU A 153 -19.26 -9.39 21.97
N LEU A 154 -19.96 -9.60 23.07
CA LEU A 154 -21.14 -10.48 23.09
C LEU A 154 -22.28 -9.91 22.23
N ASP A 155 -22.43 -8.57 22.22
CA ASP A 155 -23.48 -7.88 21.46
C ASP A 155 -23.12 -7.77 19.96
N HIS A 156 -21.93 -7.34 19.64
CA HIS A 156 -21.52 -7.03 18.25
C HIS A 156 -20.72 -8.13 17.54
N GLY A 157 -20.26 -9.14 18.25
CA GLY A 157 -19.44 -10.26 17.75
C GLY A 157 -17.99 -9.88 17.53
N LYS A 158 -17.68 -8.74 16.91
CA LYS A 158 -16.35 -8.23 16.67
C LYS A 158 -16.28 -6.71 16.83
N ILE A 159 -15.14 -6.21 17.30
CA ILE A 159 -14.91 -4.78 17.55
C ILE A 159 -13.60 -4.36 16.90
N SER A 160 -13.59 -3.18 16.24
CA SER A 160 -12.38 -2.60 15.66
C SER A 160 -11.40 -2.17 16.77
N MET A 161 -10.12 -2.51 16.61
CA MET A 161 -9.03 -2.18 17.55
C MET A 161 -8.66 -0.68 17.56
N GLY A 162 -9.27 0.15 16.73
CA GLY A 162 -9.14 1.61 16.75
C GLY A 162 -10.32 2.25 17.47
N ASN A 163 -11.11 2.99 16.71
CA ASN A 163 -12.27 3.74 17.21
C ASN A 163 -13.22 2.93 18.10
N GLY A 164 -13.37 1.62 17.82
CA GLY A 164 -14.26 0.76 18.61
C GLY A 164 -13.85 0.57 20.05
N ILE A 165 -12.56 0.69 20.37
CA ILE A 165 -12.02 0.62 21.74
C ILE A 165 -12.02 2.01 22.39
N GLU A 166 -11.60 3.03 21.62
CA GLU A 166 -11.49 4.41 22.10
C GLU A 166 -12.85 4.98 22.48
N ASP A 167 -13.88 4.78 21.66
CA ASP A 167 -15.27 5.23 21.93
C ASP A 167 -15.82 4.63 23.24
N ARG A 168 -15.34 3.46 23.63
CA ARG A 168 -15.77 2.74 24.84
C ARG A 168 -14.87 2.99 26.06
N LYS A 169 -13.85 3.85 25.92
CA LYS A 169 -12.83 4.15 26.94
C LYS A 169 -12.14 2.87 27.47
N ILE A 170 -11.81 1.97 26.57
CA ILE A 170 -11.09 0.73 26.86
C ILE A 170 -9.63 0.94 26.51
N SER A 171 -8.72 0.64 27.44
CA SER A 171 -7.28 0.75 27.20
C SER A 171 -6.74 -0.45 26.41
N LYS A 172 -5.69 -0.24 25.63
CA LYS A 172 -5.00 -1.32 24.92
C LYS A 172 -4.49 -2.40 25.88
N SER A 173 -4.04 -2.01 27.08
CA SER A 173 -3.58 -2.94 28.12
C SER A 173 -4.67 -3.90 28.59
N THR A 174 -5.94 -3.48 28.57
CA THR A 174 -7.08 -4.36 28.87
C THR A 174 -7.25 -5.43 27.80
N VAL A 175 -7.11 -5.06 26.54
CA VAL A 175 -7.17 -6.00 25.41
C VAL A 175 -6.04 -7.00 25.51
N ASP A 176 -4.79 -6.53 25.68
CA ASP A 176 -3.59 -7.38 25.80
C ASP A 176 -3.67 -8.34 27.01
N SER A 177 -4.36 -7.93 28.08
CA SER A 177 -4.61 -8.80 29.25
C SER A 177 -5.58 -9.93 28.90
N MET A 178 -6.71 -9.61 28.27
CA MET A 178 -7.72 -10.59 27.89
C MET A 178 -7.27 -11.53 26.76
N GLU A 179 -6.39 -11.05 25.89
CA GLU A 179 -5.72 -11.87 24.87
C GLU A 179 -4.79 -12.91 25.51
N ARG A 180 -3.97 -12.50 26.50
CA ARG A 180 -3.13 -13.41 27.28
C ARG A 180 -3.92 -14.44 28.09
N GLU A 181 -5.12 -14.10 28.51
CA GLU A 181 -6.05 -15.00 29.19
C GLU A 181 -6.76 -15.96 28.22
N GLY A 182 -6.51 -15.86 26.92
CA GLY A 182 -7.11 -16.69 25.88
C GLY A 182 -8.59 -16.41 25.62
N ILE A 183 -9.08 -15.24 26.00
CA ILE A 183 -10.49 -14.83 25.87
C ILE A 183 -10.71 -14.15 24.52
N LEU A 184 -9.67 -13.50 23.98
CA LEU A 184 -9.68 -12.71 22.74
C LEU A 184 -8.60 -13.16 21.78
N HIS A 185 -8.80 -12.84 20.50
CA HIS A 185 -7.78 -12.84 19.45
C HIS A 185 -7.96 -11.71 18.46
#